data_5c2696b987d2caac37af95d1ea0fc48b
#
_entry.id   5c2696b987d2caac37af95d1ea0fc48b
#
_cell.length_a   1.000
_cell.length_b   1.000
_cell.length_c   1.000
_cell.angle_alpha   90.00
_cell.angle_beta   90.00
_cell.angle_gamma   90.00
#
_symmetry.space_group_name_H-M   'P 1'
#
loop_
_entity.id
_entity.type
_entity.pdbx_description
1 polymer ?
#
loop_
_entity_poly.entity_id
_entity_poly.type
_entity_poly.pdbx_seq_one_letter_code
_entity_poly.pdbx_strand_id
1 'polypeptide(L)'
;ILTADISLELFAEEINSIKTYSNAFNAMIGRGGTVLVHKNKDFILNKTLFEIALYYNDSLTLQAVHDMVDGKRGMVEYNYGEERFLFYAPIQATGWSAIVSCMHSDIFAKVYDMRTKVMMVAIPGLILLVILCYLLIRYMMHPLNEFAHSAMEIARGNFSVKLPHRNNSYEMKTLYKSFSFLQNS
;
A
#
# COMPACT_ATOMS: atom_id res chain seq x y z
N ILE A 1 -10.54 15.32 51.95
CA ILE A 1 -10.94 15.16 50.53
C ILE A 1 -9.97 16.02 49.74
N LEU A 2 -9.09 15.40 48.95
CA LEU A 2 -8.21 16.13 48.02
C LEU A 2 -9.03 16.34 46.76
N THR A 3 -9.34 17.60 46.40
CA THR A 3 -9.89 17.98 45.12
C THR A 3 -8.73 18.57 44.29
N ALA A 4 -8.47 17.97 43.17
CA ALA A 4 -7.55 18.53 42.17
C ALA A 4 -8.40 19.14 41.06
N ASP A 5 -8.41 20.46 40.95
CA ASP A 5 -8.98 21.19 39.79
C ASP A 5 -7.96 21.13 38.65
N ILE A 6 -8.24 20.30 37.65
CA ILE A 6 -7.47 20.28 36.41
C ILE A 6 -8.20 21.22 35.44
N SER A 7 -7.53 22.25 34.95
CA SER A 7 -8.08 23.12 33.90
C SER A 7 -8.32 22.29 32.65
N LEU A 8 -9.57 22.28 32.19
CA LEU A 8 -9.97 21.55 30.96
C LEU A 8 -9.20 22.08 29.73
N GLU A 9 -8.78 23.34 29.76
CA GLU A 9 -7.96 23.93 28.70
C GLU A 9 -6.57 23.33 28.62
N LEU A 10 -5.88 23.16 29.75
CA LEU A 10 -4.56 22.50 29.79
C LEU A 10 -4.66 21.06 29.33
N PHE A 11 -5.72 20.37 29.72
CA PHE A 11 -5.97 19.01 29.29
C PHE A 11 -6.27 18.92 27.78
N ALA A 12 -7.03 19.87 27.24
CA ALA A 12 -7.32 19.97 25.81
C ALA A 12 -6.05 20.27 24.98
N GLU A 13 -5.15 21.13 25.48
CA GLU A 13 -3.89 21.43 24.83
C GLU A 13 -2.98 20.20 24.79
N GLU A 14 -2.88 19.46 25.87
CA GLU A 14 -2.07 18.23 25.97
C GLU A 14 -2.59 17.18 24.97
N ILE A 15 -3.90 16.94 24.95
CA ILE A 15 -4.51 15.97 24.00
C ILE A 15 -4.34 16.41 22.54
N ASN A 16 -4.47 17.70 22.24
CA ASN A 16 -4.28 18.23 20.90
C ASN A 16 -2.82 18.28 20.47
N SER A 17 -1.87 18.24 21.40
CA SER A 17 -0.43 18.13 21.11
C SER A 17 -0.05 16.75 20.55
N ILE A 18 -0.83 15.72 20.84
CA ILE A 18 -0.63 14.34 20.33
C ILE A 18 -1.10 14.27 18.87
N LYS A 19 -0.21 14.61 17.95
CA LYS A 19 -0.50 14.51 16.51
C LYS A 19 -0.19 13.11 15.99
N THR A 20 -1.21 12.34 15.68
CA THR A 20 -1.07 11.03 15.05
C THR A 20 -0.83 11.15 13.54
N TYR A 21 -1.45 12.14 12.89
CA TYR A 21 -1.33 12.49 11.47
C TYR A 21 -1.38 14.00 11.28
N SER A 22 -0.89 14.51 10.13
CA SER A 22 -0.75 15.94 9.87
C SER A 22 -2.05 16.74 9.99
N ASN A 23 -3.17 16.15 9.55
CA ASN A 23 -4.50 16.77 9.58
C ASN A 23 -5.46 16.07 10.56
N ALA A 24 -4.93 15.22 11.45
CA ALA A 24 -5.72 14.63 12.52
C ALA A 24 -6.02 15.65 13.59
N PHE A 25 -7.18 15.52 14.21
CA PHE A 25 -7.48 16.23 15.45
C PHE A 25 -8.10 15.27 16.46
N ASN A 26 -7.86 15.58 17.71
CA ASN A 26 -8.40 14.82 18.82
C ASN A 26 -9.63 15.55 19.36
N ALA A 27 -10.61 14.77 19.80
CA ALA A 27 -11.78 15.26 20.49
C ALA A 27 -12.10 14.35 21.66
N MET A 28 -12.91 14.81 22.59
CA MET A 28 -13.37 14.04 23.72
C MET A 28 -14.79 14.43 24.07
N ILE A 29 -15.58 13.44 24.44
CA ILE A 29 -16.94 13.66 24.93
C ILE A 29 -17.12 13.05 26.33
N GLY A 30 -17.94 13.72 27.13
CA GLY A 30 -18.41 13.24 28.43
C GLY A 30 -19.51 12.18 28.30
N ARG A 31 -19.95 11.63 29.43
CA ARG A 31 -20.96 10.56 29.54
C ARG A 31 -22.27 10.86 28.82
N GLY A 32 -22.67 12.15 28.72
CA GLY A 32 -23.90 12.59 28.04
C GLY A 32 -23.68 13.03 26.60
N GLY A 33 -22.50 12.80 26.02
CA GLY A 33 -22.17 13.26 24.68
C GLY A 33 -21.73 14.73 24.61
N THR A 34 -21.60 15.43 25.77
CA THR A 34 -21.10 16.82 25.83
C THR A 34 -19.67 16.87 25.35
N VAL A 35 -19.36 17.79 24.47
CA VAL A 35 -18.00 17.99 23.92
C VAL A 35 -17.10 18.59 24.99
N LEU A 36 -16.07 17.88 25.39
CA LEU A 36 -15.07 18.31 26.39
C LEU A 36 -13.80 18.85 25.74
N VAL A 37 -13.38 18.23 24.64
CA VAL A 37 -12.23 18.66 23.84
C VAL A 37 -12.62 18.62 22.37
N HIS A 38 -12.31 19.68 21.61
CA HIS A 38 -12.57 19.73 20.18
C HIS A 38 -11.68 20.80 19.52
N LYS A 39 -11.42 20.63 18.22
CA LYS A 39 -10.68 21.63 17.40
C LYS A 39 -11.39 22.99 17.38
N ASN A 40 -12.72 22.99 17.28
CA ASN A 40 -13.52 24.22 17.39
C ASN A 40 -13.85 24.46 18.86
N LYS A 41 -13.34 25.58 19.41
CA LYS A 41 -13.53 25.97 20.81
C LYS A 41 -14.99 26.28 21.14
N ASP A 42 -15.77 26.73 20.17
CA ASP A 42 -17.20 27.07 20.38
C ASP A 42 -18.07 25.85 20.74
N PHE A 43 -17.58 24.65 20.45
CA PHE A 43 -18.28 23.41 20.76
C PHE A 43 -18.02 22.91 22.19
N ILE A 44 -16.89 23.33 22.78
CA ILE A 44 -16.46 22.85 24.09
C ILE A 44 -17.45 23.33 25.17
N LEU A 45 -18.05 22.36 25.87
CA LEU A 45 -19.09 22.54 26.91
C LEU A 45 -20.40 23.19 26.43
N ASN A 46 -20.46 23.70 25.20
CA ASN A 46 -21.63 24.40 24.64
C ASN A 46 -22.49 23.52 23.74
N LYS A 47 -21.92 22.42 23.23
CA LYS A 47 -22.59 21.50 22.29
C LYS A 47 -22.44 20.06 22.74
N THR A 48 -23.38 19.24 22.33
CA THR A 48 -23.25 17.81 22.37
C THR A 48 -22.86 17.29 20.99
N LEU A 49 -22.17 16.15 20.92
CA LEU A 49 -21.84 15.54 19.64
C LEU A 49 -23.11 15.05 18.91
N PHE A 50 -24.21 14.78 19.65
CA PHE A 50 -25.53 14.50 19.09
C PHE A 50 -26.06 15.69 18.26
N GLU A 51 -26.00 16.90 18.81
CA GLU A 51 -26.45 18.11 18.11
C GLU A 51 -25.62 18.38 16.85
N ILE A 52 -24.32 18.10 16.90
CA ILE A 52 -23.44 18.25 15.76
C ILE A 52 -23.80 17.23 14.66
N ALA A 53 -23.97 15.95 15.02
CA ALA A 53 -24.37 14.90 14.08
C ALA A 53 -25.74 15.17 13.44
N LEU A 54 -26.70 15.65 14.23
CA LEU A 54 -28.03 16.05 13.74
C LEU A 54 -27.97 17.25 12.80
N TYR A 55 -27.14 18.26 13.12
CA TYR A 55 -26.97 19.43 12.26
C TYR A 55 -26.45 19.09 10.86
N TYR A 56 -25.54 18.12 10.76
CA TYR A 56 -25.03 17.62 9.49
C TYR A 56 -25.86 16.48 8.87
N ASN A 57 -26.98 16.10 9.51
CA ASN A 57 -27.86 15.00 9.10
C ASN A 57 -27.12 13.66 8.84
N ASP A 58 -26.14 13.37 9.69
CA ASP A 58 -25.28 12.20 9.57
C ASP A 58 -25.72 11.09 10.54
N SER A 59 -26.46 10.14 10.00
CA SER A 59 -26.98 9.01 10.76
C SER A 59 -25.90 8.05 11.30
N LEU A 60 -24.78 7.93 10.57
CA LEU A 60 -23.66 7.06 10.97
C LEU A 60 -22.92 7.66 12.17
N THR A 61 -22.62 8.97 12.11
CA THR A 61 -22.04 9.65 13.26
C THR A 61 -23.00 9.68 14.44
N LEU A 62 -24.30 9.83 14.23
CA LEU A 62 -25.30 9.78 15.30
C LEU A 62 -25.29 8.41 16.01
N GLN A 63 -25.24 7.32 15.26
CA GLN A 63 -25.13 5.98 15.82
C GLN A 63 -23.81 5.79 16.59
N ALA A 64 -22.70 6.30 16.04
CA ALA A 64 -21.40 6.25 16.72
C ALA A 64 -21.43 7.03 18.05
N VAL A 65 -22.12 8.15 18.13
CA VAL A 65 -22.28 8.90 19.39
C VAL A 65 -23.05 8.08 20.45
N HIS A 66 -24.09 7.34 20.05
CA HIS A 66 -24.76 6.41 20.96
C HIS A 66 -23.80 5.33 21.46
N ASP A 67 -23.03 4.72 20.58
CA ASP A 67 -22.03 3.71 20.94
C ASP A 67 -20.93 4.28 21.87
N MET A 68 -20.51 5.54 21.66
CA MET A 68 -19.56 6.21 22.54
C MET A 68 -20.11 6.41 23.95
N VAL A 69 -21.35 6.85 24.05
CA VAL A 69 -22.04 7.05 25.36
C VAL A 69 -22.27 5.72 26.07
N ASP A 70 -22.53 4.66 25.32
CA ASP A 70 -22.63 3.28 25.83
C ASP A 70 -21.27 2.67 26.21
N GLY A 71 -20.17 3.41 26.04
CA GLY A 71 -18.83 2.93 26.38
C GLY A 71 -18.28 1.88 25.42
N LYS A 72 -18.75 1.87 24.17
CA LYS A 72 -18.21 1.01 23.12
C LYS A 72 -17.05 1.67 22.41
N ARG A 73 -16.27 0.90 21.66
CA ARG A 73 -15.24 1.37 20.75
C ARG A 73 -15.63 1.05 19.32
N GLY A 74 -15.21 1.90 18.41
CA GLY A 74 -15.51 1.69 16.99
C GLY A 74 -14.86 2.71 16.09
N MET A 75 -15.31 2.67 14.84
CA MET A 75 -14.91 3.58 13.81
C MET A 75 -16.13 3.90 12.95
N VAL A 76 -16.21 5.15 12.51
CA VAL A 76 -17.21 5.60 11.54
C VAL A 76 -16.55 6.51 10.51
N GLU A 77 -17.02 6.44 9.28
CA GLU A 77 -16.66 7.35 8.23
C GLU A 77 -17.69 8.47 8.14
N TYR A 78 -17.25 9.72 8.06
CA TYR A 78 -18.13 10.89 7.98
C TYR A 78 -17.60 11.91 6.98
N ASN A 79 -18.51 12.73 6.45
CA ASN A 79 -18.18 13.77 5.49
C ASN A 79 -18.84 15.09 5.86
N TYR A 80 -18.06 15.99 6.45
CA TYR A 80 -18.46 17.38 6.75
C TYR A 80 -17.67 18.37 5.87
N GLY A 81 -17.65 18.08 4.56
CA GLY A 81 -16.87 18.80 3.56
C GLY A 81 -15.57 18.09 3.15
N GLU A 82 -15.11 17.14 3.95
CA GLU A 82 -13.94 16.28 3.71
C GLU A 82 -14.23 14.87 4.23
N GLU A 83 -13.83 13.84 3.48
CA GLU A 83 -13.94 12.46 3.92
C GLU A 83 -12.95 12.18 5.04
N ARG A 84 -13.48 11.79 6.19
CA ARG A 84 -12.71 11.55 7.41
C ARG A 84 -13.16 10.28 8.10
N PHE A 85 -12.21 9.62 8.75
CA PHE A 85 -12.48 8.57 9.70
C PHE A 85 -12.51 9.14 11.11
N LEU A 86 -13.45 8.67 11.90
CA LEU A 86 -13.59 8.98 13.30
C LEU A 86 -13.45 7.67 14.08
N PHE A 87 -12.36 7.55 14.80
CA PHE A 87 -12.09 6.43 15.72
C PHE A 87 -12.46 6.85 17.13
N TYR A 88 -13.12 5.99 17.87
CA TYR A 88 -13.51 6.27 19.22
C TYR A 88 -13.30 5.09 20.17
N ALA A 89 -12.95 5.40 21.41
CA ALA A 89 -12.76 4.42 22.47
C ALA A 89 -13.09 5.00 23.84
N PRO A 90 -13.66 4.20 24.76
CA PRO A 90 -14.00 4.64 26.10
C PRO A 90 -12.76 4.76 26.98
N ILE A 91 -12.74 5.78 27.84
CA ILE A 91 -11.79 5.95 28.94
C ILE A 91 -12.46 5.40 30.19
N GLN A 92 -12.10 4.18 30.57
CA GLN A 92 -12.78 3.45 31.67
C GLN A 92 -12.80 4.19 33.01
N ALA A 93 -11.74 4.95 33.30
CA ALA A 93 -11.61 5.67 34.57
C ALA A 93 -12.64 6.81 34.73
N THR A 94 -13.05 7.46 33.66
CA THR A 94 -13.95 8.63 33.68
C THR A 94 -15.34 8.33 33.11
N GLY A 95 -15.45 7.30 32.26
CA GLY A 95 -16.61 7.01 31.44
C GLY A 95 -16.77 8.02 30.28
N TRP A 96 -15.69 8.72 29.92
CA TRP A 96 -15.62 9.57 28.75
C TRP A 96 -15.22 8.76 27.52
N SER A 97 -15.41 9.32 26.34
CA SER A 97 -14.93 8.71 25.10
C SER A 97 -13.93 9.62 24.42
N ALA A 98 -12.75 9.06 24.16
CA ALA A 98 -11.71 9.70 23.34
C ALA A 98 -12.03 9.46 21.87
N ILE A 99 -11.80 10.48 21.07
CA ILE A 99 -12.08 10.50 19.63
C ILE A 99 -10.83 10.98 18.91
N VAL A 100 -10.47 10.29 17.83
CA VAL A 100 -9.44 10.72 16.89
C VAL A 100 -10.06 10.80 15.51
N SER A 101 -10.02 11.99 14.90
CA SER A 101 -10.48 12.21 13.54
C SER A 101 -9.29 12.37 12.61
N CYS A 102 -9.21 11.53 11.58
CA CYS A 102 -8.16 11.54 10.56
C CYS A 102 -8.76 11.72 9.17
N MET A 103 -8.09 12.45 8.29
CA MET A 103 -8.46 12.51 6.88
C MET A 103 -8.24 11.15 6.21
N HIS A 104 -9.16 10.77 5.33
CA HIS A 104 -9.01 9.59 4.48
C HIS A 104 -7.69 9.64 3.68
N SER A 105 -7.36 10.80 3.12
CA SER A 105 -6.11 11.04 2.38
C SER A 105 -4.86 10.79 3.21
N ASP A 106 -4.85 11.17 4.49
CA ASP A 106 -3.66 11.02 5.36
C ASP A 106 -3.36 9.57 5.69
N ILE A 107 -4.40 8.75 5.90
CA ILE A 107 -4.25 7.32 6.16
C ILE A 107 -3.69 6.61 4.93
N PHE A 108 -4.19 6.95 3.75
CA PHE A 108 -3.82 6.29 2.50
C PHE A 108 -2.62 6.94 1.79
N ALA A 109 -2.20 8.16 2.15
CA ALA A 109 -1.05 8.83 1.54
C ALA A 109 0.22 7.96 1.59
N LYS A 110 0.45 7.28 2.70
CA LYS A 110 1.60 6.38 2.87
C LYS A 110 1.51 5.13 1.98
N VAL A 111 0.31 4.64 1.74
CA VAL A 111 0.05 3.49 0.85
C VAL A 111 0.27 3.89 -0.61
N TYR A 112 -0.18 5.07 -1.01
CA TYR A 112 0.05 5.60 -2.37
C TYR A 112 1.54 5.87 -2.64
N ASP A 113 2.27 6.41 -1.67
CA ASP A 113 3.73 6.61 -1.78
C ASP A 113 4.47 5.27 -1.93
N MET A 114 4.12 4.27 -1.12
CA MET A 114 4.67 2.91 -1.26
C MET A 114 4.35 2.28 -2.62
N ARG A 115 3.11 2.42 -3.10
CA ARG A 115 2.69 1.90 -4.40
C ARG A 115 3.53 2.50 -5.52
N THR A 116 3.75 3.80 -5.50
CA THR A 116 4.57 4.49 -6.52
C THR A 116 6.00 4.01 -6.50
N LYS A 117 6.62 3.86 -5.31
CA LYS A 117 7.98 3.32 -5.17
C LYS A 117 8.10 1.88 -5.67
N VAL A 118 7.14 1.04 -5.36
CA VAL A 118 7.11 -0.35 -5.84
C VAL A 118 6.98 -0.39 -7.37
N MET A 119 6.11 0.42 -7.96
CA MET A 119 5.97 0.51 -9.41
C MET A 119 7.24 1.01 -10.11
N MET A 120 7.94 2.00 -9.53
CA MET A 120 9.21 2.51 -10.07
C MET A 120 10.31 1.44 -10.16
N VAL A 121 10.28 0.44 -9.28
CA VAL A 121 11.24 -0.66 -9.29
C VAL A 121 10.74 -1.84 -10.12
N ALA A 122 9.45 -2.17 -10.01
CA ALA A 122 8.87 -3.35 -10.66
C ALA A 122 8.85 -3.23 -12.20
N ILE A 123 8.49 -2.05 -12.73
CA ILE A 123 8.38 -1.85 -14.19
C ILE A 123 9.75 -1.98 -14.88
N PRO A 124 10.82 -1.26 -14.45
CA PRO A 124 12.14 -1.43 -15.05
C PRO A 124 12.70 -2.85 -14.86
N GLY A 125 12.44 -3.48 -13.72
CA GLY A 125 12.84 -4.86 -13.46
C GLY A 125 12.19 -5.85 -14.41
N LEU A 126 10.90 -5.69 -14.70
CA LEU A 126 10.20 -6.51 -15.68
C LEU A 126 10.74 -6.31 -17.11
N ILE A 127 10.98 -5.06 -17.50
CA ILE A 127 11.56 -4.74 -18.81
C ILE A 127 12.94 -5.37 -18.96
N LEU A 128 13.79 -5.24 -17.94
CA LEU A 128 15.12 -5.84 -17.93
C LEU A 128 15.05 -7.38 -18.08
N LEU A 129 14.14 -8.02 -17.37
CA LEU A 129 13.93 -9.46 -17.45
C LEU A 129 13.49 -9.89 -18.85
N VAL A 130 12.56 -9.19 -19.47
CA VAL A 130 12.12 -9.47 -20.85
C VAL A 130 13.28 -9.31 -21.84
N ILE A 131 14.07 -8.25 -21.70
CA ILE A 131 15.26 -8.04 -22.55
C ILE A 131 16.27 -9.18 -22.37
N LEU A 132 16.53 -9.57 -21.12
CA LEU A 132 17.45 -10.66 -20.81
C LEU A 132 16.96 -11.99 -21.40
N CYS A 133 15.69 -12.33 -21.26
CA CYS A 133 15.09 -13.50 -21.87
C CYS A 133 15.19 -13.47 -23.40
N TYR A 134 14.89 -12.33 -24.01
CA TYR A 134 15.03 -12.16 -25.47
C TYR A 134 16.48 -12.39 -25.92
N LEU A 135 17.46 -11.80 -25.25
CA LEU A 135 18.88 -11.97 -25.56
C LEU A 135 19.32 -13.43 -25.39
N LEU A 136 18.88 -14.12 -24.35
CA LEU A 136 19.17 -15.53 -24.12
C LEU A 136 18.59 -16.41 -25.23
N ILE A 137 17.32 -16.20 -25.59
CA ILE A 137 16.68 -16.94 -26.67
C ILE A 137 17.44 -16.70 -27.99
N ARG A 138 17.70 -15.45 -28.32
CA ARG A 138 18.45 -15.12 -29.54
C ARG A 138 19.85 -15.72 -29.58
N TYR A 139 20.55 -15.70 -28.43
CA TYR A 139 21.87 -16.28 -28.30
C TYR A 139 21.88 -17.80 -28.48
N MET A 140 20.85 -18.48 -27.95
CA MET A 140 20.73 -19.94 -28.06
C MET A 140 20.15 -20.41 -29.39
N MET A 141 19.15 -19.68 -29.93
CA MET A 141 18.44 -20.11 -31.16
C MET A 141 19.23 -19.86 -32.43
N HIS A 142 20.07 -18.82 -32.48
CA HIS A 142 20.84 -18.49 -33.69
C HIS A 142 21.77 -19.65 -34.14
N PRO A 143 22.57 -20.25 -33.24
CA PRO A 143 23.41 -21.41 -33.61
C PRO A 143 22.61 -22.63 -34.05
N LEU A 144 21.46 -22.89 -33.45
CA LEU A 144 20.59 -24.04 -33.79
C LEU A 144 20.06 -23.94 -35.22
N ASN A 145 19.69 -22.76 -35.69
CA ASN A 145 19.25 -22.52 -37.06
C ASN A 145 20.41 -22.75 -38.08
N GLU A 146 21.61 -22.32 -37.74
CA GLU A 146 22.80 -22.56 -38.60
C GLU A 146 23.12 -24.08 -38.70
N PHE A 147 23.01 -24.83 -37.59
CA PHE A 147 23.19 -26.26 -37.60
C PHE A 147 22.08 -26.98 -38.38
N ALA A 148 20.82 -26.58 -38.24
CA ALA A 148 19.73 -27.16 -39.02
C ALA A 148 19.90 -26.95 -40.51
N HIS A 149 20.34 -25.76 -40.92
CA HIS A 149 20.63 -25.48 -42.32
C HIS A 149 21.79 -26.32 -42.85
N SER A 150 22.90 -26.42 -42.11
CA SER A 150 24.06 -27.20 -42.46
C SER A 150 23.71 -28.70 -42.56
N ALA A 151 22.88 -29.22 -41.64
CA ALA A 151 22.40 -30.60 -41.68
C ALA A 151 21.56 -30.90 -42.93
N MET A 152 20.73 -29.94 -43.35
CA MET A 152 19.88 -30.09 -44.53
C MET A 152 20.70 -30.07 -45.83
N GLU A 153 21.77 -29.28 -45.91
CA GLU A 153 22.72 -29.26 -47.04
C GLU A 153 23.52 -30.57 -47.14
N ILE A 154 24.00 -31.10 -46.03
CA ILE A 154 24.67 -32.44 -45.98
C ILE A 154 23.72 -33.55 -46.42
N ALA A 155 22.46 -33.53 -45.99
CA ALA A 155 21.43 -34.47 -46.43
C ALA A 155 21.15 -34.41 -47.95
N ARG A 156 21.41 -33.26 -48.60
CA ARG A 156 21.32 -33.05 -50.05
C ARG A 156 22.59 -33.47 -50.82
N GLY A 157 23.59 -33.97 -50.12
CA GLY A 157 24.84 -34.45 -50.71
C GLY A 157 25.93 -33.38 -50.82
N ASN A 158 25.72 -32.20 -50.23
CA ASN A 158 26.72 -31.14 -50.20
C ASN A 158 27.58 -31.22 -48.93
N PHE A 159 28.65 -32.00 -48.96
CA PHE A 159 29.54 -32.19 -47.81
C PHE A 159 30.60 -31.10 -47.62
N SER A 160 30.61 -30.05 -48.49
CA SER A 160 31.54 -28.93 -48.37
C SER A 160 31.07 -27.78 -47.47
N VAL A 161 29.92 -27.93 -46.78
CA VAL A 161 29.35 -26.93 -45.91
C VAL A 161 30.20 -26.75 -44.64
N LYS A 162 30.62 -25.54 -44.35
CA LYS A 162 31.33 -25.21 -43.09
C LYS A 162 30.37 -25.24 -41.93
N LEU A 163 30.57 -26.14 -41.00
CA LEU A 163 29.81 -26.20 -39.74
C LEU A 163 30.15 -25.03 -38.85
N PRO A 164 29.15 -24.40 -38.24
CA PRO A 164 29.38 -23.26 -37.36
C PRO A 164 30.22 -23.64 -36.14
N HIS A 165 31.40 -23.02 -36.04
CA HIS A 165 32.40 -23.32 -35.01
C HIS A 165 32.21 -22.36 -33.80
N ARG A 166 31.10 -22.51 -33.05
CA ARG A 166 30.85 -21.67 -31.89
C ARG A 166 30.82 -22.55 -30.60
N ASN A 167 31.85 -22.41 -29.81
CA ASN A 167 32.27 -23.33 -28.75
C ASN A 167 31.66 -23.02 -27.37
N ASN A 168 30.39 -22.52 -27.29
CA ASN A 168 29.87 -21.93 -26.08
C ASN A 168 28.98 -22.82 -25.19
N SER A 169 28.58 -24.01 -25.62
CA SER A 169 27.89 -24.96 -24.72
C SER A 169 28.35 -26.41 -24.96
N TYR A 170 28.23 -27.23 -23.93
CA TYR A 170 28.61 -28.61 -23.99
C TYR A 170 27.81 -29.42 -25.03
N GLU A 171 26.52 -29.12 -25.14
CA GLU A 171 25.59 -29.73 -26.09
C GLU A 171 25.97 -29.39 -27.54
N MET A 172 26.36 -28.16 -27.81
CA MET A 172 26.80 -27.70 -29.13
C MET A 172 28.11 -28.33 -29.54
N LYS A 173 29.02 -28.55 -28.58
CA LYS A 173 30.27 -29.23 -28.81
C LYS A 173 30.09 -30.72 -29.17
N THR A 174 29.10 -31.35 -28.51
CA THR A 174 28.73 -32.75 -28.79
C THR A 174 28.09 -32.88 -30.17
N LEU A 175 27.17 -31.95 -30.50
CA LEU A 175 26.54 -31.88 -31.82
C LEU A 175 27.57 -31.67 -32.96
N TYR A 176 28.49 -30.75 -32.75
CA TYR A 176 29.58 -30.50 -33.72
C TYR A 176 30.43 -31.75 -33.96
N LYS A 177 30.84 -32.47 -32.91
CA LYS A 177 31.60 -33.73 -33.02
C LYS A 177 30.85 -34.79 -33.81
N SER A 178 29.56 -34.97 -33.54
CA SER A 178 28.72 -35.97 -34.22
C SER A 178 28.56 -35.64 -35.72
N PHE A 179 28.33 -34.36 -36.06
CA PHE A 179 28.25 -33.95 -37.44
C PHE A 179 29.61 -34.01 -38.20
N SER A 180 30.68 -33.60 -37.53
CA SER A 180 32.03 -33.71 -38.11
C SER A 180 32.43 -35.14 -38.41
N PHE A 181 31.99 -36.10 -37.57
CA PHE A 181 32.22 -37.53 -37.83
C PHE A 181 31.46 -38.04 -39.06
N LEU A 182 30.17 -37.60 -39.20
CA LEU A 182 29.36 -37.96 -40.38
C LEU A 182 29.87 -37.35 -41.68
N GLN A 183 30.54 -36.22 -41.64
CA GLN A 183 31.08 -35.54 -42.82
C GLN A 183 32.38 -36.19 -43.32
N ASN A 184 33.14 -36.82 -42.43
CA ASN A 184 34.42 -37.43 -42.73
C ASN A 184 34.37 -38.95 -42.97
N SER A 185 33.17 -39.55 -42.88
CA SER A 185 32.92 -40.97 -43.16
C SER A 185 32.42 -41.18 -44.58
#